data_636c1d0cd1d1871e4a86b3f557c830fe
#
_entry.id   636c1d0cd1d1871e4a86b3f557c830fe
#
_cell.length_a   1.000
_cell.length_b   1.000
_cell.length_c   1.000
_cell.angle_alpha   90.00
_cell.angle_beta   90.00
_cell.angle_gamma   90.00
#
_symmetry.space_group_name_H-M   'P 1'
#
loop_
_entity.id
_entity.type
_entity.pdbx_description
1 polymer ?
#
loop_
_entity_poly.entity_id
_entity_poly.type
_entity_poly.pdbx_seq_one_letter_code
_entity_poly.pdbx_strand_id
1 'polypeptide(L)'
;DNNLAALRWGRLLAHAPDKLFAYLDAITTIPQDEAALTDPHTAIAYFIAQLTSYQNAAYAARYETIITQFMARLKSQDSLSSDIGVAAARALYRAMAIKDEYEVARQLTSTDFTAKIAAVAGKDAAISYHLAPPMLAWLKARDGSPRKIRFGRWLTPYLRGLARLSWLRDSWADPFGYATDRRAERAYRERVIDWLDALGAAASPDRQDQIKTALKLML
;
A
#
# COMPACT_ATOMS: atom_id res chain seq x y z
N ASP A 1 0.75 -27.54 4.69
CA ASP A 1 2.01 -28.09 5.22
C ASP A 1 3.18 -27.30 4.61
N ASN A 2 3.63 -26.27 5.33
CA ASN A 2 4.61 -25.28 4.83
C ASN A 2 5.96 -25.94 4.46
N ASN A 3 6.35 -27.01 5.16
CA ASN A 3 7.60 -27.73 4.89
C ASN A 3 7.57 -28.44 3.54
N LEU A 4 6.44 -29.03 3.17
CA LEU A 4 6.27 -29.68 1.88
C LEU A 4 6.27 -28.64 0.73
N ALA A 5 5.65 -27.48 0.96
CA ALA A 5 5.71 -26.37 0.02
C ALA A 5 7.14 -25.86 -0.16
N ALA A 6 7.88 -25.64 0.93
CA ALA A 6 9.27 -25.21 0.90
C ALA A 6 10.16 -26.22 0.13
N LEU A 7 9.97 -27.52 0.35
CA LEU A 7 10.68 -28.57 -0.39
C LEU A 7 10.37 -28.51 -1.90
N ARG A 8 9.10 -28.33 -2.27
CA ARG A 8 8.69 -28.21 -3.68
C ARG A 8 9.32 -26.98 -4.34
N TRP A 9 9.33 -25.83 -3.66
CA TRP A 9 9.99 -24.62 -4.15
C TRP A 9 11.51 -24.80 -4.28
N GLY A 10 12.15 -25.42 -3.32
CA GLY A 10 13.59 -25.76 -3.39
C GLY A 10 13.91 -26.69 -4.57
N ARG A 11 13.07 -27.69 -4.84
CA ARG A 11 13.23 -28.55 -6.02
C ARG A 11 13.02 -27.78 -7.33
N LEU A 12 12.05 -26.90 -7.39
CA LEU A 12 11.81 -26.07 -8.59
C LEU A 12 13.00 -25.14 -8.85
N LEU A 13 13.57 -24.54 -7.79
CA LEU A 13 14.77 -23.71 -7.88
C LEU A 13 15.96 -24.49 -8.42
N ALA A 14 16.15 -25.74 -7.98
CA ALA A 14 17.27 -26.57 -8.40
C ALA A 14 17.14 -27.09 -9.85
N HIS A 15 15.92 -27.37 -10.33
CA HIS A 15 15.70 -28.01 -11.63
C HIS A 15 15.24 -27.07 -12.75
N ALA A 16 14.60 -25.94 -12.40
CA ALA A 16 14.07 -24.99 -13.37
C ALA A 16 14.03 -23.58 -12.76
N PRO A 17 15.19 -22.98 -12.45
CA PRO A 17 15.26 -21.66 -11.82
C PRO A 17 14.51 -20.58 -12.62
N ASP A 18 14.61 -20.60 -13.95
CA ASP A 18 13.95 -19.63 -14.82
C ASP A 18 12.42 -19.65 -14.69
N LYS A 19 11.83 -20.84 -14.51
CA LYS A 19 10.38 -20.98 -14.29
C LYS A 19 9.99 -20.46 -12.91
N LEU A 20 10.85 -20.67 -11.90
CA LEU A 20 10.61 -20.12 -10.57
C LEU A 20 10.72 -18.61 -10.57
N PHE A 21 11.76 -18.04 -11.20
CA PHE A 21 11.93 -16.59 -11.28
C PHE A 21 10.81 -15.95 -12.11
N ALA A 22 10.42 -16.51 -13.24
CA ALA A 22 9.28 -16.03 -14.02
C ALA A 22 7.96 -16.07 -13.21
N TYR A 23 7.77 -17.10 -12.38
CA TYR A 23 6.61 -17.19 -11.49
C TYR A 23 6.70 -16.16 -10.36
N LEU A 24 7.87 -16.00 -9.75
CA LEU A 24 8.11 -14.98 -8.71
C LEU A 24 7.92 -13.57 -9.27
N ASP A 25 8.43 -13.29 -10.47
CA ASP A 25 8.23 -12.02 -11.16
C ASP A 25 6.73 -11.77 -11.42
N ALA A 26 5.99 -12.79 -11.82
CA ALA A 26 4.54 -12.67 -12.06
C ALA A 26 3.73 -12.39 -10.78
N ILE A 27 4.19 -12.87 -9.60
CA ILE A 27 3.51 -12.68 -8.31
C ILE A 27 4.10 -11.54 -7.46
N THR A 28 5.38 -11.20 -7.71
CA THR A 28 6.10 -10.15 -6.98
C THR A 28 6.04 -8.82 -7.74
N THR A 29 5.27 -8.73 -8.82
CA THR A 29 5.13 -7.47 -9.55
C THR A 29 4.63 -6.40 -8.57
N ILE A 30 5.60 -5.73 -7.94
CA ILE A 30 5.43 -4.32 -7.57
C ILE A 30 4.86 -3.70 -8.84
N PRO A 31 3.73 -2.97 -8.78
CA PRO A 31 3.17 -2.38 -9.97
C PRO A 31 4.32 -1.73 -10.75
N GLN A 32 4.61 -2.23 -11.96
CA GLN A 32 5.70 -1.72 -12.79
C GLN A 32 5.55 -0.21 -12.96
N ASP A 33 4.32 0.26 -12.90
CA ASP A 33 3.93 1.66 -12.92
C ASP A 33 4.58 2.46 -11.78
N GLU A 34 4.66 1.93 -10.55
CA GLU A 34 5.28 2.67 -9.44
C GLU A 34 6.81 2.69 -9.50
N ALA A 35 7.44 1.62 -9.96
CA ALA A 35 8.89 1.56 -10.12
C ALA A 35 9.40 2.46 -11.26
N ALA A 36 8.57 2.68 -12.28
CA ALA A 36 8.86 3.54 -13.43
C ALA A 36 8.68 5.04 -13.13
N LEU A 37 8.16 5.42 -11.96
CA LEU A 37 7.93 6.82 -11.60
C LEU A 37 9.27 7.50 -11.24
N THR A 38 9.88 8.16 -12.22
CA THR A 38 11.13 8.91 -12.10
C THR A 38 10.93 10.42 -12.09
N ASP A 39 9.79 10.89 -12.62
CA ASP A 39 9.41 12.29 -12.64
C ASP A 39 8.44 12.61 -11.49
N PRO A 40 8.70 13.66 -10.68
CA PRO A 40 7.84 14.02 -9.55
C PRO A 40 6.41 14.35 -9.92
N HIS A 41 6.17 15.03 -11.05
CA HIS A 41 4.82 15.41 -11.48
C HIS A 41 3.99 14.19 -11.87
N THR A 42 4.60 13.27 -12.61
CA THR A 42 3.99 11.98 -12.98
C THR A 42 3.69 11.13 -11.74
N ALA A 43 4.63 11.08 -10.79
CA ALA A 43 4.45 10.35 -9.53
C ALA A 43 3.29 10.94 -8.70
N ILE A 44 3.22 12.25 -8.55
CA ILE A 44 2.16 12.94 -7.80
C ILE A 44 0.80 12.66 -8.46
N ALA A 45 0.68 12.80 -9.77
CA ALA A 45 -0.57 12.54 -10.50
C ALA A 45 -1.02 11.07 -10.33
N TYR A 46 -0.10 10.12 -10.41
CA TYR A 46 -0.36 8.71 -10.16
C TYR A 46 -0.91 8.48 -8.74
N PHE A 47 -0.25 9.02 -7.70
CA PHE A 47 -0.66 8.81 -6.32
C PHE A 47 -1.98 9.54 -5.98
N ILE A 48 -2.28 10.68 -6.61
CA ILE A 48 -3.60 11.33 -6.52
C ILE A 48 -4.69 10.38 -7.03
N ALA A 49 -4.50 9.76 -8.19
CA ALA A 49 -5.45 8.80 -8.74
C ALA A 49 -5.64 7.58 -7.81
N GLN A 50 -4.54 7.05 -7.24
CA GLN A 50 -4.60 5.96 -6.28
C GLN A 50 -5.36 6.33 -5.00
N LEU A 51 -5.09 7.51 -4.41
CA LEU A 51 -5.76 7.98 -3.19
C LEU A 51 -7.23 8.33 -3.42
N THR A 52 -7.58 8.80 -4.62
CA THR A 52 -8.98 8.99 -5.02
C THR A 52 -9.72 7.65 -5.01
N SER A 53 -9.10 6.60 -5.55
CA SER A 53 -9.65 5.24 -5.53
C SER A 53 -9.63 4.61 -4.14
N TYR A 54 -8.65 4.96 -3.31
CA TYR A 54 -8.49 4.46 -1.95
C TYR A 54 -9.60 4.96 -1.02
N GLN A 55 -9.93 6.26 -1.09
CA GLN A 55 -10.94 6.86 -0.23
C GLN A 55 -11.90 7.79 -1.01
N ASN A 56 -11.43 8.96 -1.44
CA ASN A 56 -12.18 9.93 -2.22
C ASN A 56 -11.30 11.08 -2.72
N ALA A 57 -11.88 11.96 -3.54
CA ALA A 57 -11.18 13.12 -4.10
C ALA A 57 -10.70 14.13 -3.03
N ALA A 58 -11.44 14.32 -1.94
CA ALA A 58 -11.04 15.23 -0.87
C ALA A 58 -9.78 14.76 -0.14
N TYR A 59 -9.66 13.43 0.07
CA TYR A 59 -8.48 12.84 0.66
C TYR A 59 -7.25 12.96 -0.26
N ALA A 60 -7.46 12.74 -1.56
CA ALA A 60 -6.42 12.95 -2.57
C ALA A 60 -5.99 14.42 -2.66
N ALA A 61 -6.91 15.38 -2.57
CA ALA A 61 -6.61 16.81 -2.55
C ALA A 61 -5.76 17.21 -1.32
N ARG A 62 -5.99 16.58 -0.15
CA ARG A 62 -5.12 16.77 1.02
C ARG A 62 -3.68 16.36 0.71
N TYR A 63 -3.49 15.20 0.08
CA TYR A 63 -2.16 14.73 -0.37
C TYR A 63 -1.54 15.74 -1.33
N GLU A 64 -2.27 16.16 -2.35
CA GLU A 64 -1.80 17.10 -3.37
C GLU A 64 -1.34 18.43 -2.73
N THR A 65 -2.10 18.96 -1.80
CA THR A 65 -1.75 20.19 -1.08
C THR A 65 -0.42 20.05 -0.35
N ILE A 66 -0.24 18.98 0.43
CA ILE A 66 0.96 18.77 1.23
C ILE A 66 2.20 18.59 0.32
N ILE A 67 2.09 17.73 -0.70
CA ILE A 67 3.24 17.47 -1.56
C ILE A 67 3.61 18.67 -2.43
N THR A 68 2.61 19.44 -2.89
CA THR A 68 2.85 20.66 -3.68
C THR A 68 3.54 21.73 -2.85
N GLN A 69 3.17 21.89 -1.58
CA GLN A 69 3.86 22.81 -0.66
C GLN A 69 5.32 22.39 -0.44
N PHE A 70 5.56 21.09 -0.24
CA PHE A 70 6.91 20.56 -0.14
C PHE A 70 7.73 20.83 -1.41
N MET A 71 7.17 20.55 -2.59
CA MET A 71 7.81 20.79 -3.88
C MET A 71 8.10 22.29 -4.13
N ALA A 72 7.19 23.17 -3.70
CA ALA A 72 7.41 24.63 -3.83
C ALA A 72 8.61 25.09 -2.99
N ARG A 73 8.79 24.56 -1.79
CA ARG A 73 9.97 24.85 -0.95
C ARG A 73 11.25 24.30 -1.57
N LEU A 74 11.22 23.13 -2.19
CA LEU A 74 12.38 22.60 -2.91
C LEU A 74 12.77 23.44 -4.11
N LYS A 75 11.81 23.95 -4.90
CA LYS A 75 12.06 24.78 -6.08
C LYS A 75 12.71 26.11 -5.75
N SER A 76 12.48 26.65 -4.56
CA SER A 76 13.15 27.89 -4.12
C SER A 76 14.66 27.70 -3.91
N GLN A 77 15.16 26.47 -4.05
CA GLN A 77 16.55 26.05 -3.86
C GLN A 77 17.05 25.42 -5.16
N ASP A 78 17.56 26.22 -6.07
CA ASP A 78 17.87 25.95 -7.50
C ASP A 78 18.67 24.67 -7.87
N SER A 79 18.95 23.76 -6.94
CA SER A 79 19.80 22.58 -7.21
C SER A 79 19.32 21.25 -6.61
N LEU A 80 18.09 21.15 -6.13
CA LEU A 80 17.61 19.90 -5.52
C LEU A 80 17.11 18.90 -6.58
N SER A 81 17.60 17.66 -6.50
CA SER A 81 17.37 16.64 -7.51
C SER A 81 15.90 16.18 -7.54
N SER A 82 15.37 15.84 -8.72
CA SER A 82 14.02 15.30 -8.95
C SER A 82 13.72 14.07 -8.10
N ASP A 83 14.74 13.27 -7.78
CA ASP A 83 14.62 12.07 -6.95
C ASP A 83 14.06 12.35 -5.55
N ILE A 84 14.36 13.53 -4.98
CA ILE A 84 13.83 13.94 -3.68
C ILE A 84 12.32 14.12 -3.77
N GLY A 85 11.84 14.74 -4.84
CA GLY A 85 10.41 14.94 -5.08
C GLY A 85 9.65 13.62 -5.21
N VAL A 86 10.20 12.68 -5.99
CA VAL A 86 9.60 11.34 -6.15
C VAL A 86 9.60 10.58 -4.82
N ALA A 87 10.72 10.61 -4.08
CA ALA A 87 10.82 9.95 -2.79
C ALA A 87 9.83 10.51 -1.76
N ALA A 88 9.68 11.84 -1.69
CA ALA A 88 8.72 12.50 -0.81
C ALA A 88 7.27 12.16 -1.19
N ALA A 89 6.94 12.20 -2.49
CA ALA A 89 5.62 11.84 -2.99
C ALA A 89 5.27 10.39 -2.62
N ARG A 90 6.20 9.47 -2.76
CA ARG A 90 6.04 8.06 -2.38
C ARG A 90 5.91 7.86 -0.88
N ALA A 91 6.75 8.53 -0.07
CA ALA A 91 6.71 8.43 1.39
C ALA A 91 5.35 8.90 1.94
N LEU A 92 4.87 10.06 1.47
CA LEU A 92 3.56 10.58 1.85
C LEU A 92 2.43 9.66 1.42
N TYR A 93 2.46 9.16 0.17
CA TYR A 93 1.47 8.21 -0.33
C TYR A 93 1.38 6.96 0.56
N ARG A 94 2.51 6.34 0.90
CA ARG A 94 2.54 5.15 1.75
C ARG A 94 2.02 5.41 3.17
N ALA A 95 2.29 6.58 3.72
CA ALA A 95 1.75 6.98 5.01
C ALA A 95 0.23 7.22 4.97
N MET A 96 -0.29 7.63 3.80
CA MET A 96 -1.72 7.89 3.60
C MET A 96 -2.49 6.65 3.12
N ALA A 97 -1.89 5.77 2.32
CA ALA A 97 -2.52 4.56 1.77
C ALA A 97 -2.29 3.35 2.67
N ILE A 98 -2.93 3.33 3.81
CA ILE A 98 -2.81 2.27 4.81
C ILE A 98 -3.60 1.03 4.36
N LYS A 99 -3.03 -0.16 4.57
CA LYS A 99 -3.70 -1.43 4.27
C LYS A 99 -4.69 -1.80 5.37
N ASP A 100 -5.88 -1.25 5.29
CA ASP A 100 -6.99 -1.55 6.18
C ASP A 100 -8.00 -2.54 5.59
N GLU A 101 -9.08 -2.81 6.31
CA GLU A 101 -10.13 -3.75 5.93
C GLU A 101 -10.84 -3.32 4.65
N TYR A 102 -11.08 -2.02 4.46
CA TYR A 102 -11.70 -1.47 3.26
C TYR A 102 -10.80 -1.65 2.04
N GLU A 103 -9.50 -1.37 2.21
CA GLU A 103 -8.51 -1.51 1.13
C GLU A 103 -8.30 -2.98 0.76
N VAL A 104 -8.21 -3.87 1.73
CA VAL A 104 -8.17 -5.32 1.47
C VAL A 104 -9.41 -5.78 0.71
N ALA A 105 -10.59 -5.32 1.12
CA ALA A 105 -11.84 -5.63 0.43
C ALA A 105 -11.86 -5.08 -1.00
N ARG A 106 -11.41 -3.84 -1.22
CA ARG A 106 -11.29 -3.22 -2.54
C ARG A 106 -10.36 -4.00 -3.46
N GLN A 107 -9.16 -4.32 -2.98
CA GLN A 107 -8.16 -5.08 -3.75
C GLN A 107 -8.69 -6.47 -4.13
N LEU A 108 -9.27 -7.22 -3.19
CA LEU A 108 -9.78 -8.57 -3.41
C LEU A 108 -11.02 -8.62 -4.34
N THR A 109 -11.69 -7.49 -4.54
CA THR A 109 -12.90 -7.40 -5.38
C THR A 109 -12.69 -6.58 -6.64
N SER A 110 -11.48 -6.07 -6.88
CA SER A 110 -11.16 -5.29 -8.07
C SER A 110 -11.24 -6.14 -9.34
N THR A 111 -11.55 -5.48 -10.46
CA THR A 111 -11.57 -6.11 -11.78
C THR A 111 -10.20 -6.63 -12.18
N ASP A 112 -9.13 -5.89 -11.84
CA ASP A 112 -7.75 -6.26 -12.11
C ASP A 112 -7.37 -7.55 -11.36
N PHE A 113 -7.66 -7.63 -10.06
CA PHE A 113 -7.44 -8.84 -9.27
C PHE A 113 -8.19 -10.05 -9.86
N THR A 114 -9.45 -9.85 -10.23
CA THR A 114 -10.28 -10.93 -10.80
C THR A 114 -9.73 -11.39 -12.16
N ALA A 115 -9.26 -10.45 -12.99
CA ALA A 115 -8.64 -10.76 -14.28
C ALA A 115 -7.32 -11.52 -14.10
N LYS A 116 -6.46 -11.11 -13.15
CA LYS A 116 -5.21 -11.82 -12.82
C LYS A 116 -5.47 -13.25 -12.34
N ILE A 117 -6.45 -13.44 -11.46
CA ILE A 117 -6.84 -14.80 -11.02
C ILE A 117 -7.34 -15.63 -12.21
N ALA A 118 -8.20 -15.08 -13.06
CA ALA A 118 -8.72 -15.79 -14.22
C ALA A 118 -7.62 -16.16 -15.23
N ALA A 119 -6.60 -15.32 -15.39
CA ALA A 119 -5.45 -15.59 -16.24
C ALA A 119 -4.58 -16.75 -15.73
N VAL A 120 -4.40 -16.85 -14.40
CA VAL A 120 -3.54 -17.87 -13.78
C VAL A 120 -4.27 -19.19 -13.54
N ALA A 121 -5.52 -19.14 -13.07
CA ALA A 121 -6.25 -20.31 -12.58
C ALA A 121 -7.49 -20.68 -13.41
N GLY A 122 -7.79 -19.89 -14.46
CA GLY A 122 -8.98 -20.06 -15.28
C GLY A 122 -10.21 -19.32 -14.72
N LYS A 123 -11.19 -19.06 -15.59
CA LYS A 123 -12.41 -18.28 -15.25
C LYS A 123 -13.30 -18.96 -14.19
N ASP A 124 -13.26 -20.27 -14.11
CA ASP A 124 -14.08 -21.09 -13.22
C ASP A 124 -13.35 -21.49 -11.93
N ALA A 125 -12.19 -20.89 -11.68
CA ALA A 125 -11.39 -21.20 -10.49
C ALA A 125 -12.16 -20.97 -9.19
N ALA A 126 -12.08 -21.96 -8.29
CA ALA A 126 -12.67 -21.87 -6.96
C ALA A 126 -11.83 -20.92 -6.08
N ILE A 127 -12.38 -19.74 -5.76
CA ILE A 127 -11.74 -18.76 -4.90
C ILE A 127 -12.12 -19.03 -3.44
N SER A 128 -11.13 -19.06 -2.56
CA SER A 128 -11.32 -19.00 -1.12
C SER A 128 -10.47 -17.90 -0.50
N TYR A 129 -11.06 -17.16 0.42
CA TYR A 129 -10.41 -16.06 1.13
C TYR A 129 -9.89 -16.55 2.48
N HIS A 130 -8.65 -16.26 2.80
CA HIS A 130 -8.04 -16.56 4.10
C HIS A 130 -7.82 -15.25 4.84
N LEU A 131 -8.77 -14.86 5.67
CA LEU A 131 -8.78 -13.58 6.37
C LEU A 131 -8.75 -13.79 7.89
N ALA A 132 -8.19 -12.83 8.60
CA ALA A 132 -8.25 -12.72 10.06
C ALA A 132 -9.09 -11.48 10.42
N PRO A 133 -10.44 -11.60 10.48
CA PRO A 133 -11.29 -10.45 10.77
C PRO A 133 -10.98 -9.86 12.14
N PRO A 134 -10.87 -8.53 12.30
CA PRO A 134 -10.58 -7.89 13.59
C PRO A 134 -11.59 -8.24 14.69
N MET A 135 -12.85 -8.43 14.32
CA MET A 135 -13.91 -8.87 15.24
C MET A 135 -13.67 -10.27 15.83
N LEU A 136 -12.77 -11.04 15.24
CA LEU A 136 -12.37 -12.37 15.69
C LEU A 136 -10.92 -12.41 16.18
N ALA A 137 -10.34 -11.26 16.52
CA ALA A 137 -8.95 -11.15 16.98
C ALA A 137 -8.66 -11.92 18.27
N TRP A 138 -9.69 -12.27 19.04
CA TRP A 138 -9.61 -13.15 20.19
C TRP A 138 -9.32 -14.61 19.83
N LEU A 139 -9.60 -15.04 18.57
CA LEU A 139 -9.25 -16.35 18.05
C LEU A 139 -7.79 -16.33 17.62
N LYS A 140 -6.91 -16.78 18.52
CA LYS A 140 -5.48 -16.85 18.23
C LYS A 140 -5.08 -18.24 17.71
N ALA A 141 -4.08 -18.26 16.84
CA ALA A 141 -3.36 -19.47 16.46
C ALA A 141 -2.40 -19.89 17.59
N ARG A 142 -1.77 -21.08 17.49
CA ARG A 142 -0.84 -21.62 18.51
C ARG A 142 0.38 -20.71 18.76
N ASP A 143 0.76 -19.91 17.78
CA ASP A 143 1.87 -18.95 17.84
C ASP A 143 1.49 -17.56 18.37
N GLY A 144 0.23 -17.39 18.81
CA GLY A 144 -0.31 -16.11 19.30
C GLY A 144 -0.77 -15.14 18.21
N SER A 145 -0.56 -15.45 16.94
CA SER A 145 -1.02 -14.64 15.81
C SER A 145 -2.55 -14.72 15.62
N PRO A 146 -3.20 -13.71 14.98
CA PRO A 146 -4.61 -13.80 14.62
C PRO A 146 -4.87 -15.00 13.71
N ARG A 147 -5.82 -15.87 14.08
CA ARG A 147 -6.14 -17.06 13.32
C ARG A 147 -6.81 -16.69 11.99
N LYS A 148 -6.20 -17.12 10.88
CA LYS A 148 -6.81 -16.99 9.55
C LYS A 148 -7.95 -18.00 9.38
N ILE A 149 -9.11 -17.51 9.01
CA ILE A 149 -10.31 -18.31 8.75
C ILE A 149 -10.52 -18.38 7.25
N ARG A 150 -10.86 -19.56 6.75
CA ARG A 150 -11.17 -19.77 5.34
C ARG A 150 -12.65 -19.44 5.08
N PHE A 151 -12.88 -18.53 4.14
CA PHE A 151 -14.19 -18.15 3.64
C PHE A 151 -14.32 -18.55 2.17
N GLY A 152 -15.49 -19.03 1.79
CA GLY A 152 -15.81 -19.36 0.41
C GLY A 152 -16.19 -18.12 -0.42
N ARG A 153 -16.55 -18.37 -1.67
CA ARG A 153 -16.96 -17.33 -2.65
C ARG A 153 -18.16 -16.48 -2.20
N TRP A 154 -18.98 -16.99 -1.27
CA TRP A 154 -20.10 -16.25 -0.69
C TRP A 154 -19.70 -14.96 0.02
N LEU A 155 -18.42 -14.82 0.43
CA LEU A 155 -17.91 -13.61 1.06
C LEU A 155 -17.74 -12.44 0.06
N THR A 156 -17.64 -12.72 -1.23
CA THR A 156 -17.39 -11.69 -2.26
C THR A 156 -18.38 -10.52 -2.24
N PRO A 157 -19.71 -10.72 -2.17
CA PRO A 157 -20.66 -9.61 -2.10
C PRO A 157 -20.49 -8.78 -0.83
N TYR A 158 -20.15 -9.40 0.31
CA TYR A 158 -19.82 -8.69 1.54
C TYR A 158 -18.58 -7.82 1.37
N LEU A 159 -17.50 -8.35 0.79
CA LEU A 159 -16.28 -7.58 0.51
C LEU A 159 -16.56 -6.42 -0.44
N ARG A 160 -17.41 -6.61 -1.47
CA ARG A 160 -17.81 -5.50 -2.35
C ARG A 160 -18.58 -4.40 -1.61
N GLY A 161 -19.45 -4.77 -0.68
CA GLY A 161 -20.15 -3.84 0.20
C GLY A 161 -19.16 -3.07 1.07
N LEU A 162 -18.23 -3.78 1.72
CA LEU A 162 -17.21 -3.19 2.56
C LEU A 162 -16.30 -2.23 1.80
N ALA A 163 -15.86 -2.60 0.59
CA ALA A 163 -15.04 -1.73 -0.27
C ALA A 163 -15.73 -0.38 -0.59
N ARG A 164 -17.07 -0.37 -0.72
CA ARG A 164 -17.84 0.86 -0.97
C ARG A 164 -17.98 1.76 0.25
N LEU A 165 -17.69 1.24 1.44
CA LEU A 165 -17.75 1.98 2.70
C LEU A 165 -16.42 2.66 3.05
N SER A 166 -15.45 2.70 2.12
CA SER A 166 -14.14 3.34 2.33
C SER A 166 -14.21 4.81 2.76
N TRP A 167 -15.30 5.51 2.45
CA TRP A 167 -15.58 6.88 2.86
C TRP A 167 -15.79 7.04 4.37
N LEU A 168 -16.06 5.94 5.10
CA LEU A 168 -16.17 5.94 6.56
C LEU A 168 -14.82 6.08 7.26
N ARG A 169 -13.70 5.86 6.55
CA ARG A 169 -12.35 6.00 7.13
C ARG A 169 -12.19 7.33 7.85
N ASP A 170 -11.56 7.26 8.99
CA ASP A 170 -11.27 8.42 9.85
C ASP A 170 -12.52 9.18 10.34
N SER A 171 -13.73 8.66 10.09
CA SER A 171 -14.96 9.20 10.65
C SER A 171 -15.27 8.60 12.03
N TRP A 172 -16.16 9.23 12.77
CA TRP A 172 -16.65 8.69 14.04
C TRP A 172 -17.45 7.38 13.88
N ALA A 173 -17.96 7.11 12.69
CA ALA A 173 -18.72 5.90 12.34
C ALA A 173 -17.85 4.77 11.80
N ASP A 174 -16.53 4.93 11.73
CA ASP A 174 -15.60 3.89 11.29
C ASP A 174 -15.46 2.79 12.36
N PRO A 175 -16.02 1.59 12.18
CA PRO A 175 -15.95 0.52 13.16
C PRO A 175 -14.53 -0.02 13.39
N PHE A 176 -13.62 0.17 12.43
CA PHE A 176 -12.24 -0.30 12.51
C PHE A 176 -11.31 0.78 13.08
N GLY A 177 -11.70 2.04 12.99
CA GLY A 177 -10.88 3.19 13.35
C GLY A 177 -10.48 3.26 14.84
N TYR A 178 -11.16 2.52 15.70
CA TYR A 178 -10.90 2.51 17.15
C TYR A 178 -9.80 1.53 17.57
N ALA A 179 -9.36 0.63 16.69
CA ALA A 179 -8.28 -0.30 16.96
C ALA A 179 -6.96 0.42 17.26
N THR A 180 -6.17 -0.13 18.18
CA THR A 180 -4.88 0.46 18.59
C THR A 180 -3.95 0.67 17.40
N ASP A 181 -3.89 -0.33 16.50
CA ASP A 181 -3.05 -0.28 15.32
C ASP A 181 -3.48 0.87 14.39
N ARG A 182 -4.80 1.06 14.21
CA ARG A 182 -5.34 2.16 13.37
C ARG A 182 -5.04 3.54 13.95
N ARG A 183 -5.04 3.66 15.28
CA ARG A 183 -4.62 4.91 15.95
C ARG A 183 -3.14 5.17 15.75
N ALA A 184 -2.30 4.14 15.86
CA ALA A 184 -0.86 4.24 15.63
C ALA A 184 -0.55 4.63 14.19
N GLU A 185 -1.22 4.03 13.21
CA GLU A 185 -1.09 4.34 11.78
C GLU A 185 -1.49 5.79 11.47
N ARG A 186 -2.60 6.28 12.04
CA ARG A 186 -2.98 7.69 11.90
C ARG A 186 -1.93 8.63 12.52
N ALA A 187 -1.45 8.30 13.71
CA ALA A 187 -0.39 9.09 14.34
C ALA A 187 0.91 9.07 13.52
N TYR A 188 1.25 7.94 12.90
CA TYR A 188 2.37 7.83 11.99
C TYR A 188 2.19 8.70 10.75
N ARG A 189 1.02 8.68 10.12
CA ARG A 189 0.68 9.56 8.99
C ARG A 189 0.91 11.03 9.31
N GLU A 190 0.34 11.52 10.43
CA GLU A 190 0.51 12.93 10.83
C GLU A 190 1.99 13.24 11.10
N ARG A 191 2.73 12.33 11.71
CA ARG A 191 4.18 12.51 11.93
C ARG A 191 4.96 12.58 10.63
N VAL A 192 4.62 11.78 9.61
CA VAL A 192 5.25 11.87 8.28
C VAL A 192 4.98 13.23 7.64
N ILE A 193 3.76 13.76 7.79
CA ILE A 193 3.40 15.09 7.30
C ILE A 193 4.26 16.17 7.99
N ASP A 194 4.37 16.13 9.31
CA ASP A 194 5.21 17.06 10.09
C ASP A 194 6.68 16.95 9.67
N TRP A 195 7.18 15.75 9.44
CA TRP A 195 8.56 15.55 8.97
C TRP A 195 8.79 16.09 7.57
N LEU A 196 7.85 15.94 6.65
CA LEU A 196 7.96 16.52 5.33
C LEU A 196 7.97 18.06 5.41
N ASP A 197 7.16 18.64 6.27
CA ASP A 197 7.16 20.09 6.51
C ASP A 197 8.52 20.56 7.02
N ALA A 198 9.08 19.89 8.03
CA ALA A 198 10.39 20.19 8.61
C ALA A 198 11.52 19.98 7.60
N LEU A 199 11.49 18.90 6.81
CA LEU A 199 12.49 18.63 5.77
C LEU A 199 12.44 19.68 4.67
N GLY A 200 11.24 20.10 4.25
CA GLY A 200 11.06 21.16 3.27
C GLY A 200 11.60 22.52 3.77
N ALA A 201 11.41 22.81 5.06
CA ALA A 201 11.95 24.04 5.68
C ALA A 201 13.48 24.00 5.84
N ALA A 202 14.06 22.81 6.09
CA ALA A 202 15.50 22.62 6.25
C ALA A 202 16.23 22.33 4.94
N ALA A 203 15.52 22.30 3.81
CA ALA A 203 16.09 21.95 2.52
C ALA A 203 17.16 22.94 2.11
N SER A 204 18.33 22.43 1.74
CA SER A 204 19.44 23.18 1.15
C SER A 204 20.26 22.24 0.25
N PRO A 205 21.00 22.77 -0.73
CA PRO A 205 21.85 21.96 -1.60
C PRO A 205 22.83 21.06 -0.84
N ASP A 206 23.40 21.57 0.23
CA ASP A 206 24.40 20.86 1.05
C ASP A 206 23.81 19.69 1.85
N ARG A 207 22.48 19.61 1.99
CA ARG A 207 21.77 18.60 2.77
C ARG A 207 21.02 17.56 1.94
N GLN A 208 21.21 17.55 0.62
CA GLN A 208 20.47 16.65 -0.27
C GLN A 208 20.54 15.17 0.15
N ASP A 209 21.73 14.68 0.48
CA ASP A 209 21.91 13.28 0.86
C ASP A 209 21.26 12.95 2.21
N GLN A 210 21.26 13.92 3.13
CA GLN A 210 20.56 13.77 4.41
C GLN A 210 19.05 13.70 4.20
N ILE A 211 18.50 14.55 3.34
CA ILE A 211 17.08 14.54 2.99
C ILE A 211 16.69 13.22 2.30
N LYS A 212 17.48 12.76 1.32
CA LYS A 212 17.27 11.46 0.66
C LYS A 212 17.29 10.31 1.65
N THR A 213 18.23 10.32 2.59
CA THR A 213 18.33 9.30 3.63
C THR A 213 17.12 9.32 4.56
N ALA A 214 16.70 10.50 5.01
CA ALA A 214 15.51 10.66 5.85
C ALA A 214 14.24 10.15 5.13
N LEU A 215 14.05 10.51 3.87
CA LEU A 215 12.89 10.03 3.07
C LEU A 215 12.91 8.51 2.87
N LYS A 216 14.09 7.90 2.69
CA LYS A 216 14.20 6.42 2.62
C LYS A 216 13.82 5.73 3.92
N LEU A 217 14.06 6.36 5.07
CA LEU A 217 13.66 5.82 6.37
C LEU A 217 12.15 5.92 6.64
N MET A 218 11.42 6.72 5.86
CA MET A 218 9.95 6.84 5.91
C MET A 218 9.25 5.79 5.00
N LEU A 219 9.99 5.11 4.14
CA LEU A 219 9.48 4.11 3.20
C LEU A 219 9.52 2.70 3.79
#